data_574fae9cb7e0f718de587ff9af787261
#
_entry.id   574fae9cb7e0f718de587ff9af787261
#
_cell.length_a   1.000
_cell.length_b   1.000
_cell.length_c   1.000
_cell.angle_alpha   90.00
_cell.angle_beta   90.00
_cell.angle_gamma   90.00
#
_symmetry.space_group_name_H-M   'P 1'
#
loop_
_entity.id
_entity.type
_entity.pdbx_description
1 polymer ?
#
loop_
_entity_poly.entity_id
_entity_poly.type
_entity_poly.pdbx_seq_one_letter_code
_entity_poly.pdbx_strand_id
1 'polypeptide(L)'
;MPLNRELTASGARFLEESATAADYRLFLLPGAPAKPGLLRVDGDGAAIAVELWAMPADAFGRFVATVPPPLSIGTLTLADGRTVKGFLVEAAATAGARDISAFGGWRAFMAQAKASA
;
A
#
# COMPACT_ATOMS: atom_id res chain seq x y z
N MET A 1 5.12 -12.29 3.18
CA MET A 1 4.74 -11.75 1.86
C MET A 1 5.97 -11.57 1.00
N PRO A 2 5.87 -11.81 -0.32
CA PRO A 2 7.02 -11.59 -1.20
C PRO A 2 7.62 -10.19 -1.09
N LEU A 3 6.78 -9.17 -0.96
CA LEU A 3 7.24 -7.79 -0.79
C LEU A 3 8.12 -7.63 0.45
N ASN A 4 7.76 -8.28 1.56
CA ASN A 4 8.55 -8.20 2.78
C ASN A 4 9.95 -8.80 2.61
N ARG A 5 10.05 -9.88 1.82
CA ARG A 5 11.36 -10.48 1.49
C ARG A 5 12.21 -9.53 0.65
N GLU A 6 11.60 -8.87 -0.33
CA GLU A 6 12.31 -7.88 -1.16
C GLU A 6 12.81 -6.72 -0.31
N LEU A 7 11.98 -6.23 0.60
CA LEU A 7 12.36 -5.14 1.51
C LEU A 7 13.52 -5.57 2.40
N THR A 8 13.44 -6.73 3.02
CA THR A 8 14.48 -7.25 3.90
C THR A 8 15.78 -7.46 3.13
N ALA A 9 15.71 -8.03 1.91
CA ALA A 9 16.89 -8.28 1.09
C ALA A 9 17.60 -6.99 0.68
N SER A 10 16.89 -5.87 0.57
CA SER A 10 17.49 -4.57 0.24
C SER A 10 18.03 -3.82 1.47
N GLY A 11 18.01 -4.45 2.65
CA GLY A 11 18.49 -3.83 3.88
C GLY A 11 17.45 -3.01 4.63
N ALA A 12 16.18 -3.13 4.26
CA ALA A 12 15.10 -2.44 4.97
C ALA A 12 14.84 -3.10 6.31
N ARG A 13 14.38 -2.28 7.24
CA ARG A 13 14.06 -2.72 8.60
C ARG A 13 12.63 -2.34 8.94
N PHE A 14 11.86 -3.29 9.43
CA PHE A 14 10.50 -3.03 9.90
C PHE A 14 10.53 -2.09 11.11
N LEU A 15 9.70 -1.06 11.10
CA LEU A 15 9.59 -0.09 12.19
C LEU A 15 8.33 -0.30 13.01
N GLU A 16 7.16 -0.18 12.38
CA GLU A 16 5.89 -0.25 13.12
C GLU A 16 4.72 -0.47 12.18
N GLU A 17 3.63 -0.95 12.75
CA GLU A 17 2.33 -0.89 12.09
C GLU A 17 1.72 0.48 12.34
N SER A 18 1.00 1.02 11.35
CA SER A 18 0.37 2.33 11.43
C SER A 18 -0.90 2.34 10.57
N ALA A 19 -1.48 3.49 10.38
CA ALA A 19 -2.63 3.69 9.51
C ALA A 19 -2.52 5.03 8.80
N THR A 20 -3.12 5.12 7.61
CA THR A 20 -3.23 6.38 6.89
C THR A 20 -4.24 7.31 7.57
N ALA A 21 -4.19 8.60 7.23
CA ALA A 21 -5.32 9.49 7.51
C ALA A 21 -6.58 8.95 6.82
N ALA A 22 -7.74 9.44 7.22
CA ALA A 22 -9.03 8.91 6.77
C ALA A 22 -9.49 9.46 5.41
N ASP A 23 -8.53 9.68 4.51
CA ASP A 23 -8.81 10.20 3.16
C ASP A 23 -8.24 9.29 2.06
N TYR A 24 -8.22 7.98 2.32
CA TYR A 24 -7.73 6.99 1.37
C TYR A 24 -8.77 5.91 1.09
N ARG A 25 -8.63 5.25 -0.06
CA ARG A 25 -9.38 4.04 -0.41
C ARG A 25 -8.38 2.98 -0.87
N LEU A 26 -8.70 1.71 -0.58
CA LEU A 26 -7.86 0.59 -0.98
C LEU A 26 -8.59 -0.24 -2.03
N PHE A 27 -7.91 -0.53 -3.13
CA PHE A 27 -8.48 -1.28 -4.26
C PHE A 27 -7.74 -2.58 -4.49
N LEU A 28 -8.47 -3.57 -4.96
CA LEU A 28 -7.89 -4.84 -5.40
C LEU A 28 -7.54 -4.70 -6.88
N LEU A 29 -6.24 -4.66 -7.19
CA LEU A 29 -5.76 -4.57 -8.57
C LEU A 29 -5.65 -5.97 -9.15
N PRO A 30 -6.11 -6.17 -10.41
CA PRO A 30 -6.03 -7.48 -11.03
C PRO A 30 -4.59 -7.89 -11.31
N GLY A 31 -4.37 -9.20 -11.38
CA GLY A 31 -3.06 -9.76 -11.68
C GLY A 31 -2.84 -11.08 -10.98
N ALA A 32 -1.72 -11.71 -11.27
CA ALA A 32 -1.32 -12.96 -10.66
C ALA A 32 0.10 -12.83 -10.12
N PRO A 33 0.27 -12.47 -8.83
CA PRO A 33 -0.77 -12.26 -7.82
C PRO A 33 -1.49 -10.93 -7.94
N ALA A 34 -2.69 -10.85 -7.37
CA ALA A 34 -3.40 -9.59 -7.22
C ALA A 34 -2.64 -8.69 -6.25
N LYS A 35 -2.74 -7.38 -6.45
CA LYS A 35 -1.99 -6.38 -5.66
C LYS A 35 -2.93 -5.35 -5.05
N PRO A 36 -2.53 -4.75 -3.91
CA PRO A 36 -3.29 -3.64 -3.35
C PRO A 36 -2.95 -2.33 -4.06
N GLY A 37 -3.95 -1.48 -4.24
CA GLY A 37 -3.77 -0.14 -4.77
C GLY A 37 -4.36 0.89 -3.82
N LEU A 38 -3.55 1.79 -3.30
CA LEU A 38 -3.96 2.82 -2.37
C LEU A 38 -4.13 4.14 -3.11
N LEU A 39 -5.28 4.79 -2.94
CA LEU A 39 -5.60 6.04 -3.61
C LEU A 39 -6.09 7.07 -2.59
N ARG A 40 -5.52 8.26 -2.64
CA ARG A 40 -6.04 9.37 -1.85
C ARG A 40 -7.29 9.93 -2.54
N VAL A 41 -8.32 10.20 -1.74
CA VAL A 41 -9.61 10.68 -2.26
C VAL A 41 -10.04 11.96 -1.55
N ASP A 42 -10.88 12.73 -2.23
CA ASP A 42 -11.44 13.96 -1.71
C ASP A 42 -12.87 13.70 -1.25
N GLY A 43 -13.01 13.10 -0.08
CA GLY A 43 -14.30 12.71 0.48
C GLY A 43 -14.50 11.18 0.44
N ASP A 44 -15.29 10.69 1.39
CA ASP A 44 -15.60 9.27 1.54
C ASP A 44 -14.37 8.35 1.67
N GLY A 45 -13.32 8.90 2.27
CA GLY A 45 -12.10 8.13 2.53
C GLY A 45 -12.18 7.33 3.82
N ALA A 46 -11.20 6.46 4.01
CA ALA A 46 -11.04 5.64 5.20
C ALA A 46 -9.58 5.60 5.63
N ALA A 47 -9.34 5.30 6.89
CA ALA A 47 -8.00 5.01 7.38
C ALA A 47 -7.65 3.57 7.00
N ILE A 48 -6.50 3.39 6.36
CA ILE A 48 -6.06 2.08 5.86
C ILE A 48 -4.81 1.67 6.62
N ALA A 49 -4.78 0.43 7.11
CA ALA A 49 -3.64 -0.12 7.82
C ALA A 49 -2.43 -0.25 6.88
N VAL A 50 -1.28 0.19 7.36
CA VAL A 50 -0.02 0.16 6.62
C VAL A 50 1.11 -0.30 7.52
N GLU A 51 2.24 -0.69 6.91
CA GLU A 51 3.48 -1.00 7.61
C GLU A 51 4.54 0.04 7.25
N LEU A 52 5.29 0.50 8.23
CA LEU A 52 6.38 1.43 8.02
C LEU A 52 7.71 0.70 8.10
N TRP A 53 8.58 0.97 7.12
CA TRP A 53 9.89 0.35 7.00
C TRP A 53 10.95 1.42 6.81
N ALA A 54 12.08 1.29 7.50
CA ALA A 54 13.25 2.12 7.25
C ALA A 54 14.09 1.48 6.15
N MET A 55 14.51 2.28 5.18
CA MET A 55 15.28 1.78 4.04
C MET A 55 16.44 2.74 3.75
N PRO A 56 17.67 2.23 3.54
CA PRO A 56 18.77 3.08 3.10
C PRO A 56 18.41 3.83 1.81
N ALA A 57 18.84 5.08 1.69
CA ALA A 57 18.44 5.95 0.58
C ALA A 57 18.82 5.37 -0.78
N ASP A 58 19.99 4.76 -0.90
CA ASP A 58 20.43 4.15 -2.16
C ASP A 58 19.59 2.91 -2.52
N ALA A 59 19.24 2.10 -1.52
CA ALA A 59 18.35 0.95 -1.71
C ALA A 59 16.94 1.41 -2.10
N PHE A 60 16.47 2.51 -1.51
CA PHE A 60 15.16 3.08 -1.84
C PHE A 60 15.12 3.53 -3.31
N GLY A 61 16.16 4.20 -3.77
CA GLY A 61 16.25 4.61 -5.17
C GLY A 61 16.21 3.43 -6.13
N ARG A 62 16.94 2.37 -5.84
CA ARG A 62 16.92 1.14 -6.65
C ARG A 62 15.54 0.49 -6.64
N PHE A 63 14.90 0.47 -5.47
CA PHE A 63 13.57 -0.10 -5.31
C PHE A 63 12.53 0.66 -6.14
N VAL A 64 12.54 1.98 -6.05
CA VAL A 64 11.61 2.85 -6.81
C VAL A 64 11.74 2.60 -8.31
N ALA A 65 12.97 2.40 -8.80
CA ALA A 65 13.21 2.15 -10.21
C ALA A 65 12.53 0.87 -10.72
N THR A 66 12.19 -0.07 -9.83
CA THR A 66 11.55 -1.34 -10.21
C THR A 66 10.02 -1.29 -10.13
N VAL A 67 9.45 -0.21 -9.62
CA VAL A 67 7.99 -0.11 -9.43
C VAL A 67 7.30 0.10 -10.78
N PRO A 68 6.48 -0.88 -11.24
CA PRO A 68 5.82 -0.76 -12.53
C PRO A 68 4.48 -0.03 -12.42
N PRO A 69 4.01 0.58 -13.53
CA PRO A 69 2.63 1.08 -13.56
C PRO A 69 1.65 -0.06 -13.29
N PRO A 70 0.48 0.17 -12.73
CA PRO A 70 -0.10 1.46 -12.35
C PRO A 70 0.34 1.96 -10.97
N LEU A 71 1.31 1.33 -10.35
CA LEU A 71 1.82 1.76 -9.05
C LEU A 71 2.84 2.87 -9.22
N SER A 72 2.92 3.75 -8.24
CA SER A 72 3.92 4.82 -8.17
C SER A 72 4.28 5.04 -6.70
N ILE A 73 5.30 5.85 -6.47
CA ILE A 73 5.69 6.25 -5.12
C ILE A 73 5.30 7.72 -4.94
N GLY A 74 4.61 7.99 -3.85
CA GLY A 74 4.23 9.35 -3.50
C GLY A 74 4.28 9.54 -2.00
N THR A 75 3.71 10.65 -1.54
CA THR A 75 3.68 10.99 -0.11
C THR A 75 2.34 10.60 0.47
N LEU A 76 2.38 9.76 1.50
CA LEU A 76 1.19 9.38 2.27
C LEU A 76 1.16 10.15 3.58
N THR A 77 -0.03 10.59 3.97
CA THR A 77 -0.27 11.18 5.29
C THR A 77 -0.80 10.09 6.21
N LEU A 78 -0.18 9.94 7.36
CA LEU A 78 -0.60 8.97 8.39
C LEU A 78 -1.65 9.59 9.31
N ALA A 79 -2.34 8.74 10.06
CA ALA A 79 -3.40 9.17 10.97
C ALA A 79 -2.90 10.16 12.04
N ASP A 80 -1.62 10.06 12.43
CA ASP A 80 -1.00 10.96 13.41
C ASP A 80 -0.41 12.23 12.80
N GLY A 81 -0.58 12.45 11.50
CA GLY A 81 -0.10 13.64 10.81
C GLY A 81 1.29 13.54 10.21
N ARG A 82 2.05 12.49 10.51
CA ARG A 82 3.35 12.27 9.86
C ARG A 82 3.14 11.97 8.38
N THR A 83 4.15 12.24 7.57
CA THR A 83 4.14 11.86 6.16
C THR A 83 5.28 10.88 5.88
N VAL A 84 5.01 9.93 4.99
CA VAL A 84 5.98 8.92 4.57
C VAL A 84 5.88 8.72 3.06
N LYS A 85 6.92 8.15 2.48
CA LYS A 85 6.86 7.73 1.06
C LYS A 85 6.28 6.32 0.99
N GLY A 86 5.42 6.10 0.02
CA GLY A 86 4.81 4.77 -0.13
C GLY A 86 4.12 4.59 -1.47
N PHE A 87 3.61 3.40 -1.66
CA PHE A 87 2.93 3.03 -2.90
C PHE A 87 1.57 3.71 -2.99
N LEU A 88 1.35 4.35 -4.13
CA LEU A 88 0.03 4.83 -4.53
C LEU A 88 -0.30 4.23 -5.89
N VAL A 89 -1.59 4.18 -6.22
CA VAL A 89 -2.05 3.69 -7.51
C VAL A 89 -2.54 4.86 -8.36
N GLU A 90 -2.32 4.78 -9.67
CA GLU A 90 -2.88 5.75 -10.60
C GLU A 90 -4.41 5.61 -10.60
N ALA A 91 -5.11 6.75 -10.58
CA ALA A 91 -6.58 6.76 -10.51
C ALA A 91 -7.21 6.00 -11.68
N ALA A 92 -6.58 6.05 -12.85
CA ALA A 92 -7.08 5.33 -14.04
C ALA A 92 -7.21 3.82 -13.79
N ALA A 93 -6.34 3.25 -12.96
CA ALA A 93 -6.36 1.80 -12.69
C ALA A 93 -7.43 1.39 -11.68
N THR A 94 -8.05 2.36 -10.99
CA THR A 94 -9.11 2.05 -10.02
C THR A 94 -10.49 1.95 -10.65
N ALA A 95 -10.64 2.41 -11.89
CA ALA A 95 -11.89 2.30 -12.61
C ALA A 95 -12.21 0.81 -12.84
N GLY A 96 -13.33 0.35 -12.30
CA GLY A 96 -13.72 -1.06 -12.37
C GLY A 96 -13.00 -1.97 -11.38
N ALA A 97 -12.04 -1.48 -10.61
CA ALA A 97 -11.38 -2.28 -9.57
C ALA A 97 -12.27 -2.38 -8.33
N ARG A 98 -12.17 -3.51 -7.63
CA ARG A 98 -12.94 -3.72 -6.42
C ARG A 98 -12.38 -2.88 -5.29
N ASP A 99 -13.24 -2.09 -4.64
CA ASP A 99 -12.88 -1.33 -3.44
C ASP A 99 -12.94 -2.26 -2.24
N ILE A 100 -11.82 -2.43 -1.55
CA ILE A 100 -11.69 -3.30 -0.39
C ILE A 100 -11.39 -2.51 0.89
N SER A 101 -11.66 -1.20 0.88
CA SER A 101 -11.40 -0.32 2.04
C SER A 101 -12.12 -0.78 3.31
N ALA A 102 -13.29 -1.40 3.18
CA ALA A 102 -14.07 -1.87 4.32
C ALA A 102 -13.34 -2.94 5.15
N PHE A 103 -12.35 -3.63 4.57
CA PHE A 103 -11.54 -4.61 5.30
C PHE A 103 -10.47 -3.94 6.19
N GLY A 104 -10.23 -2.65 6.00
CA GLY A 104 -9.28 -1.89 6.82
C GLY A 104 -7.83 -1.96 6.37
N GLY A 105 -7.45 -2.93 5.55
CA GLY A 105 -6.11 -3.08 5.05
C GLY A 105 -5.92 -4.36 4.25
N TRP A 106 -4.76 -4.49 3.63
CA TRP A 106 -4.46 -5.61 2.74
C TRP A 106 -4.40 -6.95 3.47
N ARG A 107 -3.75 -6.98 4.63
CA ARG A 107 -3.63 -8.23 5.41
C ARG A 107 -4.99 -8.75 5.85
N ALA A 108 -5.86 -7.87 6.33
CA ALA A 108 -7.21 -8.25 6.75
C ALA A 108 -8.03 -8.77 5.57
N PHE A 109 -7.90 -8.12 4.40
CA PHE A 109 -8.56 -8.60 3.19
C PHE A 109 -8.07 -9.98 2.80
N MET A 110 -6.75 -10.20 2.78
CA MET A 110 -6.17 -11.49 2.39
C MET A 110 -6.55 -12.60 3.38
N ALA A 111 -6.62 -12.30 4.66
CA ALA A 111 -7.05 -13.27 5.67
C ALA A 111 -8.50 -13.69 5.45
N GLN A 112 -9.39 -12.74 5.12
CA GLN A 112 -10.79 -13.00 4.84
C GLN A 112 -10.94 -13.84 3.56
N ALA A 113 -10.18 -13.53 2.52
CA ALA A 113 -10.19 -14.27 1.27
C ALA A 113 -9.76 -15.73 1.48
N LYS A 114 -8.74 -15.96 2.31
CA LYS A 114 -8.30 -17.33 2.67
C LYS A 114 -9.37 -18.07 3.46
N ALA A 115 -10.01 -17.39 4.40
CA ALA A 115 -11.07 -18.01 5.23
C ALA A 115 -12.29 -18.38 4.40
N SER A 116 -12.53 -17.66 3.29
CA SER A 116 -13.66 -17.90 2.39
C SER A 116 -13.36 -18.96 1.32
N ALA A 117 -12.11 -19.29 1.15
CA ALA A 117 -11.70 -20.30 0.20
C ALA A 117 -11.86 -21.70 0.79
#